data_39fe919ce69fa55a855122043a869dc2
#
_entry.id   39fe919ce69fa55a855122043a869dc2
#
_cell.length_a   1.000
_cell.length_b   1.000
_cell.length_c   1.000
_cell.angle_alpha   90.00
_cell.angle_beta   90.00
_cell.angle_gamma   90.00
#
_symmetry.space_group_name_H-M   'P 1'
#
loop_
_entity.id
_entity.type
_entity.pdbx_description
1 polymer ?
#
loop_
_entity_poly.entity_id
_entity_poly.type
_entity_poly.pdbx_seq_one_letter_code
_entity_poly.pdbx_strand_id
1 'polypeptide(L)'
;MPFGAGAREKARGRLRLDPARHRVRWDGRDVTLTVTEFMILEALAQRPGVVKSRNQLMDVAYQDDIYVDDRTIDSHVKRMRRKFREADAEFKAIETLYGVGYRFAEE
;
A
#
# COMPACT_ATOMS: atom_id res chain seq x y z
N MET A 1 14.60 8.69 -18.46
CA MET A 1 14.36 9.17 -17.86
C MET A 1 13.56 9.03 -17.33
N PRO A 2 13.78 8.82 -17.25
CA PRO A 2 13.14 8.25 -16.50
C PRO A 2 12.02 8.75 -16.05
N PHE A 3 11.29 8.22 -15.69
CA PHE A 3 10.20 8.73 -15.14
C PHE A 3 10.35 10.19 -15.04
N GLY A 4 9.57 10.95 -15.59
CA GLY A 4 9.66 12.36 -15.60
C GLY A 4 9.88 12.92 -14.21
N ALA A 5 10.47 14.07 -14.15
CA ALA A 5 10.86 14.67 -12.91
C ALA A 5 9.70 14.76 -11.90
N GLY A 6 8.50 15.00 -12.35
CA GLY A 6 7.36 15.11 -11.45
C GLY A 6 6.68 13.82 -11.17
N ALA A 7 6.87 12.86 -12.05
CA ALA A 7 6.17 11.60 -11.93
C ALA A 7 7.11 10.61 -11.27
N ARG A 8 7.08 10.55 -10.00
CA ARG A 8 7.97 9.68 -9.26
C ARG A 8 7.42 8.29 -9.18
N GLU A 9 7.35 7.62 -10.31
CA GLU A 9 6.96 6.22 -10.26
C GLU A 9 7.99 5.46 -9.45
N LYS A 10 7.52 4.73 -8.47
CA LYS A 10 8.37 3.94 -7.58
C LYS A 10 8.18 2.48 -7.89
N ALA A 11 9.30 1.76 -8.01
CA ALA A 11 9.28 0.33 -8.26
C ALA A 11 9.78 -0.42 -7.04
N ARG A 12 9.06 -1.47 -6.67
CA ARG A 12 9.45 -2.39 -5.60
C ARG A 12 9.13 -3.79 -6.08
N GLY A 13 10.13 -4.45 -6.69
CA GLY A 13 9.88 -5.74 -7.29
C GLY A 13 8.83 -5.64 -8.39
N ARG A 14 7.73 -6.36 -8.21
CA ARG A 14 6.62 -6.33 -9.18
C ARG A 14 5.66 -5.18 -8.99
N LEU A 15 5.83 -4.41 -7.91
CA LEU A 15 4.95 -3.30 -7.60
C LEU A 15 5.45 -2.03 -8.25
N ARG A 16 4.53 -1.28 -8.88
CA ARG A 16 4.82 0.05 -9.38
C ARG A 16 3.78 1.03 -8.88
N LEU A 17 4.26 2.13 -8.31
CA LEU A 17 3.41 3.18 -7.78
C LEU A 17 3.66 4.47 -8.51
N ASP A 18 2.60 5.15 -8.90
CA ASP A 18 2.67 6.49 -9.49
C ASP A 18 1.88 7.44 -8.57
N PRO A 19 2.55 8.07 -7.62
CA PRO A 19 1.84 8.93 -6.66
C PRO A 19 1.14 10.11 -7.33
N ALA A 20 1.70 10.65 -8.39
CA ALA A 20 1.10 11.79 -9.07
C ALA A 20 -0.26 11.45 -9.66
N ARG A 21 -0.47 10.21 -10.05
CA ARG A 21 -1.71 9.75 -10.66
C ARG A 21 -2.49 8.81 -9.77
N HIS A 22 -1.99 8.52 -8.58
CA HIS A 22 -2.56 7.52 -7.68
C HIS A 22 -2.80 6.19 -8.40
N ARG A 23 -1.82 5.81 -9.22
CA ARG A 23 -1.92 4.59 -10.02
C ARG A 23 -1.05 3.51 -9.41
N VAL A 24 -1.57 2.28 -9.41
CA VAL A 24 -0.87 1.11 -8.88
C VAL A 24 -0.88 0.04 -9.94
N ARG A 25 0.28 -0.59 -10.15
CA ARG A 25 0.38 -1.77 -11.02
C ARG A 25 1.09 -2.87 -10.27
N TRP A 26 0.58 -4.06 -10.43
CA TRP A 26 1.19 -5.26 -9.88
C TRP A 26 1.47 -6.21 -11.03
N ASP A 27 2.75 -6.48 -11.24
CA ASP A 27 3.19 -7.38 -12.31
C ASP A 27 2.62 -6.95 -13.67
N GLY A 28 2.61 -5.63 -13.90
CA GLY A 28 2.12 -5.04 -15.13
C GLY A 28 0.62 -4.84 -15.23
N ARG A 29 -0.14 -5.23 -14.21
CA ARG A 29 -1.61 -5.12 -14.22
C ARG A 29 -2.06 -4.01 -13.29
N ASP A 30 -3.03 -3.22 -13.75
CA ASP A 30 -3.57 -2.14 -12.94
C ASP A 30 -4.36 -2.70 -11.76
N VAL A 31 -4.14 -2.09 -10.59
CA VAL A 31 -4.94 -2.37 -9.40
C VAL A 31 -5.53 -1.04 -8.95
N THR A 32 -6.85 -0.94 -8.90
CA THR A 32 -7.53 0.30 -8.56
C THR A 32 -7.78 0.37 -7.07
N LEU A 33 -7.12 1.31 -6.41
CA LEU A 33 -7.25 1.51 -4.97
C LEU A 33 -7.93 2.84 -4.68
N THR A 34 -8.58 2.92 -3.53
CA THR A 34 -9.05 4.21 -3.03
C THR A 34 -7.85 5.05 -2.62
N VAL A 35 -8.06 6.35 -2.40
CA VAL A 35 -6.98 7.24 -1.95
C VAL A 35 -6.39 6.74 -0.64
N THR A 36 -7.24 6.37 0.31
CA THR A 36 -6.80 5.88 1.61
C THR A 36 -5.98 4.60 1.47
N GLU A 37 -6.44 3.67 0.64
CA GLU A 37 -5.71 2.42 0.39
C GLU A 37 -4.36 2.71 -0.27
N PHE A 38 -4.34 3.64 -1.20
CA PHE A 38 -3.10 4.02 -1.86
C PHE A 38 -2.08 4.58 -0.85
N MET A 39 -2.53 5.44 0.06
CA MET A 39 -1.65 6.03 1.06
C MET A 39 -1.06 4.97 1.97
N ILE A 40 -1.86 3.99 2.36
CA ILE A 40 -1.39 2.87 3.18
C ILE A 40 -0.34 2.06 2.42
N LEU A 41 -0.65 1.73 1.17
CA LEU A 41 0.26 0.95 0.34
C LEU A 41 1.58 1.67 0.15
N GLU A 42 1.53 2.96 -0.14
CA GLU A 42 2.74 3.75 -0.35
C GLU A 42 3.62 3.73 0.90
N ALA A 43 3.00 3.90 2.07
CA ALA A 43 3.75 3.87 3.33
C ALA A 43 4.46 2.53 3.54
N LEU A 44 3.80 1.43 3.22
CA LEU A 44 4.38 0.10 3.37
C LEU A 44 5.48 -0.13 2.35
N ALA A 45 5.25 0.29 1.11
CA ALA A 45 6.18 0.02 0.02
C ALA A 45 7.42 0.89 0.02
N GLN A 46 7.41 2.01 0.75
CA GLN A 46 8.59 2.87 0.87
C GLN A 46 9.78 2.12 1.43
N ARG A 47 9.53 1.23 2.38
CA ARG A 47 10.57 0.43 3.01
C ARG A 47 10.11 -1.01 3.12
N PRO A 48 10.26 -1.78 2.06
CA PRO A 48 9.87 -3.18 2.11
C PRO A 48 10.58 -3.90 3.24
N GLY A 49 9.86 -4.77 3.92
CA GLY A 49 10.38 -5.49 5.06
C GLY A 49 10.27 -4.77 6.39
N VAL A 50 10.04 -3.46 6.37
CA VAL A 50 9.91 -2.69 7.61
C VAL A 50 8.45 -2.67 8.04
N VAL A 51 8.21 -3.06 9.30
CA VAL A 51 6.87 -3.16 9.83
C VAL A 51 6.35 -1.77 10.22
N LYS A 52 5.10 -1.49 9.83
CA LYS A 52 4.39 -0.30 10.26
C LYS A 52 3.24 -0.71 11.17
N SER A 53 3.11 -0.04 12.29
CA SER A 53 2.00 -0.30 13.21
C SER A 53 0.71 0.28 12.64
N ARG A 54 -0.43 -0.16 13.17
CA ARG A 54 -1.71 0.43 12.79
C ARG A 54 -1.73 1.93 13.03
N ASN A 55 -1.18 2.40 14.16
CA ASN A 55 -1.15 3.83 14.46
C ASN A 55 -0.33 4.60 13.43
N GLN A 56 0.81 4.05 13.01
CA GLN A 56 1.61 4.70 11.98
C GLN A 56 0.85 4.78 10.66
N LEU A 57 0.11 3.73 10.32
CA LEU A 57 -0.69 3.72 9.10
C LEU A 57 -1.89 4.65 9.21
N MET A 58 -2.48 4.79 10.40
CA MET A 58 -3.54 5.76 10.63
C MET A 58 -3.06 7.19 10.38
N ASP A 59 -1.86 7.51 10.85
CA ASP A 59 -1.29 8.84 10.65
C ASP A 59 -1.13 9.18 9.17
N VAL A 60 -0.80 8.19 8.37
CA VAL A 60 -0.63 8.39 6.92
C VAL A 60 -1.99 8.44 6.22
N ALA A 61 -2.91 7.58 6.60
CA ALA A 61 -4.19 7.44 5.91
C ALA A 61 -5.18 8.55 6.25
N TYR A 62 -5.11 9.05 7.47
CA TYR A 62 -6.05 10.05 7.97
C TYR A 62 -5.27 11.21 8.53
N GLN A 63 -4.92 12.15 7.66
CA GLN A 63 -4.05 13.27 8.02
C GLN A 63 -4.78 14.39 8.75
N ASP A 64 -6.10 14.38 8.72
CA ASP A 64 -6.91 15.38 9.41
C ASP A 64 -7.30 14.84 10.78
N ASP A 65 -7.88 15.73 11.60
CA ASP A 65 -8.31 15.39 12.96
C ASP A 65 -9.53 14.48 12.99
N ILE A 66 -9.67 13.61 12.02
CA ILE A 66 -10.78 12.67 11.99
C ILE A 66 -10.44 11.52 12.91
N TYR A 67 -11.28 11.31 13.90
CA TYR A 67 -11.08 10.22 14.84
C TYR A 67 -11.70 8.95 14.26
N VAL A 68 -10.86 7.98 13.95
CA VAL A 68 -11.29 6.70 13.37
C VAL A 68 -10.62 5.59 14.17
N ASP A 69 -11.35 4.50 14.37
CA ASP A 69 -10.81 3.33 15.07
C ASP A 69 -9.67 2.72 14.24
N ASP A 70 -8.57 2.37 14.89
CA ASP A 70 -7.40 1.79 14.19
C ASP A 70 -7.72 0.47 13.49
N ARG A 71 -8.81 -0.20 13.87
CA ARG A 71 -9.25 -1.41 13.19
C ARG A 71 -9.70 -1.16 11.77
N THR A 72 -9.96 0.11 11.40
CA THR A 72 -10.26 0.44 10.00
C THR A 72 -9.08 0.12 9.10
N ILE A 73 -7.86 0.19 9.62
CA ILE A 73 -6.68 -0.20 8.86
C ILE A 73 -6.78 -1.65 8.41
N ASP A 74 -7.23 -2.54 9.30
CA ASP A 74 -7.39 -3.96 8.96
C ASP A 74 -8.40 -4.15 7.83
N SER A 75 -9.48 -3.37 7.86
CA SER A 75 -10.50 -3.43 6.81
C SER A 75 -9.94 -2.95 5.46
N HIS A 76 -9.16 -1.87 5.48
CA HIS A 76 -8.52 -1.38 4.26
C HIS A 76 -7.56 -2.41 3.70
N VAL A 77 -6.74 -3.02 4.56
CA VAL A 77 -5.77 -4.02 4.11
C VAL A 77 -6.49 -5.22 3.53
N LYS A 78 -7.58 -5.65 4.13
CA LYS A 78 -8.36 -6.78 3.62
C LYS A 78 -8.88 -6.49 2.20
N ARG A 79 -9.42 -5.28 1.98
CA ARG A 79 -9.91 -4.90 0.65
C ARG A 79 -8.76 -4.76 -0.34
N MET A 80 -7.62 -4.21 0.09
CA MET A 80 -6.45 -4.10 -0.77
C MET A 80 -5.99 -5.47 -1.24
N ARG A 81 -5.88 -6.43 -0.31
CA ARG A 81 -5.49 -7.80 -0.66
C ARG A 81 -6.42 -8.41 -1.67
N ARG A 82 -7.73 -8.21 -1.50
CA ARG A 82 -8.71 -8.72 -2.44
C ARG A 82 -8.49 -8.14 -3.83
N LYS A 83 -8.26 -6.82 -3.91
CA LYS A 83 -8.05 -6.16 -5.20
C LYS A 83 -6.77 -6.65 -5.88
N PHE A 84 -5.70 -6.83 -5.12
CA PHE A 84 -4.47 -7.37 -5.68
C PHE A 84 -4.66 -8.82 -6.14
N ARG A 85 -5.45 -9.60 -5.43
CA ARG A 85 -5.68 -10.98 -5.82
C ARG A 85 -6.54 -11.11 -7.07
N GLU A 86 -7.31 -10.08 -7.40
CA GLU A 86 -8.01 -10.04 -8.67
C GLU A 86 -7.03 -9.92 -9.84
N ALA A 87 -5.91 -9.25 -9.62
CA ALA A 87 -4.86 -9.14 -10.63
C ALA A 87 -3.91 -10.34 -10.59
N ASP A 88 -3.69 -10.92 -9.42
CA ASP A 88 -2.77 -12.03 -9.22
C ASP A 88 -3.28 -12.88 -8.07
N ALA A 89 -3.86 -14.03 -8.40
CA ALA A 89 -4.49 -14.88 -7.40
C ALA A 89 -3.53 -15.35 -6.30
N GLU A 90 -2.23 -15.30 -6.56
CA GLU A 90 -1.23 -15.73 -5.59
C GLU A 90 -0.58 -14.57 -4.84
N PHE A 91 -1.14 -13.38 -4.94
CA PHE A 91 -0.61 -12.22 -4.25
C PHE A 91 -0.58 -12.45 -2.74
N LYS A 92 0.58 -12.20 -2.14
CA LYS A 92 0.76 -12.31 -0.70
C LYS A 92 1.80 -11.32 -0.18
N ALA A 93 2.02 -10.23 -0.91
CA ALA A 93 3.10 -9.30 -0.58
C ALA A 93 2.76 -8.36 0.58
N ILE A 94 1.50 -8.19 0.93
CA ILE A 94 1.14 -7.42 2.12
C ILE A 94 1.01 -8.41 3.27
N GLU A 95 1.98 -8.38 4.17
CA GLU A 95 2.09 -9.35 5.25
C GLU A 95 1.57 -8.78 6.55
N THR A 96 0.88 -9.61 7.32
CA THR A 96 0.42 -9.27 8.66
C THR A 96 1.41 -9.81 9.67
N LEU A 97 1.85 -8.94 10.60
CA LEU A 97 2.60 -9.38 11.76
C LEU A 97 1.68 -9.19 12.96
N TYR A 98 1.10 -10.29 13.40
CA TYR A 98 0.06 -10.25 14.42
C TYR A 98 0.58 -9.60 15.69
N GLY A 99 -0.19 -8.64 16.22
CA GLY A 99 0.18 -7.89 17.39
C GLY A 99 1.17 -6.76 17.15
N VAL A 100 1.67 -6.60 15.90
CA VAL A 100 2.66 -5.58 15.57
C VAL A 100 2.16 -4.64 14.48
N GLY A 101 1.72 -5.18 13.33
CA GLY A 101 1.26 -4.36 12.22
C GLY A 101 1.39 -5.08 10.89
N TYR A 102 1.79 -4.33 9.88
CA TYR A 102 1.88 -4.82 8.52
C TYR A 102 3.20 -4.42 7.90
N ARG A 103 3.59 -5.14 6.86
CA ARG A 103 4.74 -4.76 6.05
C ARG A 103 4.53 -5.22 4.62
N PHE A 104 5.27 -4.60 3.70
CA PHE A 104 5.33 -5.08 2.32
C PHE A 104 6.52 -6.03 2.21
N ALA A 105 6.31 -7.16 1.57
CA ALA A 105 7.35 -8.19 1.49
C ALA A 105 8.59 -7.68 0.75
N GLU A 106 9.75 -8.07 1.21
CA GLU A 106 11.00 -7.85 0.46
C GLU A 106 11.08 -8.86 -0.67
N GLU A 107 11.66 -8.42 -1.79
CA GLU A 107 11.92 -9.33 -2.90
C GLU A 107 13.38 -9.41 -3.23
#